data_f9c5bfb5c0cb5ead5e80e80feb3df7c6
#
_entry.id   f9c5bfb5c0cb5ead5e80e80feb3df7c6
#
_cell.length_a   1.000
_cell.length_b   1.000
_cell.length_c   1.000
_cell.angle_alpha   90.00
_cell.angle_beta   90.00
_cell.angle_gamma   90.00
#
_symmetry.space_group_name_H-M   'P 1'
#
loop_
_entity.id
_entity.type
_entity.pdbx_description
1 polymer ?
#
loop_
_entity_poly.entity_id
_entity_poly.type
_entity_poly.pdbx_seq_one_letter_code
_entity_poly.pdbx_strand_id
1 'polypeptide(L)'
;MNELVEKQGEINQLSDPKTGWLAKSNKLLLSNLNKKLSATQNVLFSLALLHVKMKDEVVKAEFGIDEVVKLTGNAKYRAYQPKVIAKDRTEVSGSSINIEANLESDNPLDYIGGTFQIFSDIRYIKGKYHAYFNTTKDESGFSPILELLKSAENNPLMYNIHTFSKLKSSGQTLYEKILVSSGNKTNNVFLTLEEIKMLFKATGKTMNNFKSLNDKHLSPAIKDINEHTELDVEVIKIKEGRSVVGVELRWSLEKVSLPASEKQLALMNDLYVQMKKHDLVERSDIKLLEKLEKNHLLNSRQAQGVIHTALGRVSELDEELKTSPVTTLDKMAEDFDFSDVEKLFPKLSRKSRKYIVKELLEFPEIERRTLLELALKICKQNSAGSVSYLVDVLHEWVIEGVQTRAQALGVHDQNYGELLPDHVEASEEFLSAMNLWKD
;
A
#
# COMPACT_ATOMS: atom_id res chain seq x y z
N MET A 1 -8.22 -21.71 -33.40
CA MET A 1 -8.78 -20.40 -32.95
C MET A 1 -8.43 -20.31 -31.48
N ASN A 2 -7.31 -19.68 -31.17
CA ASN A 2 -6.89 -19.47 -29.78
C ASN A 2 -7.63 -18.25 -29.26
N GLU A 3 -8.51 -18.45 -28.34
CA GLU A 3 -9.06 -17.37 -27.52
C GLU A 3 -7.90 -16.78 -26.71
N LEU A 4 -7.38 -15.67 -27.19
CA LEU A 4 -6.64 -14.73 -26.37
C LEU A 4 -7.64 -14.19 -25.35
N VAL A 5 -7.61 -14.75 -24.14
CA VAL A 5 -8.21 -14.14 -22.97
C VAL A 5 -7.46 -12.82 -22.79
N GLU A 6 -8.06 -11.73 -23.29
CA GLU A 6 -7.58 -10.38 -23.02
C GLU A 6 -7.58 -10.21 -21.49
N LYS A 7 -6.38 -10.20 -20.91
CA LYS A 7 -6.19 -9.72 -19.53
C LYS A 7 -6.76 -8.30 -19.51
N GLN A 8 -7.89 -8.11 -18.85
CA GLN A 8 -8.40 -6.80 -18.51
C GLN A 8 -7.26 -6.08 -17.78
N GLY A 9 -6.63 -5.11 -18.45
CA GLY A 9 -5.48 -4.41 -17.91
C GLY A 9 -5.91 -3.61 -16.69
N GLU A 10 -5.59 -4.07 -15.50
CA GLU A 10 -5.77 -3.30 -14.29
C GLU A 10 -4.82 -2.11 -14.34
N ILE A 11 -5.37 -0.92 -14.33
CA ILE A 11 -4.60 0.33 -14.14
C ILE A 11 -4.52 0.57 -12.65
N ASN A 12 -3.31 0.89 -12.17
CA ASN A 12 -3.08 1.27 -10.77
C ASN A 12 -3.36 0.13 -9.76
N GLN A 13 -2.78 -1.03 -10.00
CA GLN A 13 -2.89 -2.23 -9.15
C GLN A 13 -2.46 -2.00 -7.68
N LEU A 14 -1.65 -0.97 -7.41
CA LEU A 14 -1.20 -0.61 -6.07
C LEU A 14 -2.24 0.18 -5.25
N SER A 15 -3.31 0.66 -5.90
CA SER A 15 -4.41 1.33 -5.20
C SER A 15 -5.43 0.31 -4.72
N ASP A 16 -5.86 0.44 -3.47
CA ASP A 16 -6.87 -0.44 -2.88
C ASP A 16 -8.04 0.35 -2.30
N PRO A 17 -9.19 0.39 -2.98
CA PRO A 17 -10.39 1.06 -2.47
C PRO A 17 -10.91 0.51 -1.15
N LYS A 18 -10.66 -0.77 -0.83
CA LYS A 18 -11.15 -1.39 0.42
C LYS A 18 -10.40 -0.85 1.63
N THR A 19 -9.09 -0.68 1.52
CA THR A 19 -8.23 -0.16 2.60
C THR A 19 -8.01 1.35 2.52
N GLY A 20 -8.39 1.97 1.40
CA GLY A 20 -8.22 3.41 1.17
C GLY A 20 -6.79 3.84 0.83
N TRP A 21 -5.91 2.90 0.47
CA TRP A 21 -4.57 3.24 0.00
C TRP A 21 -4.60 3.62 -1.48
N LEU A 22 -4.14 4.85 -1.76
CA LEU A 22 -4.02 5.40 -3.10
C LEU A 22 -2.56 5.39 -3.54
N ALA A 23 -2.31 4.78 -4.70
CA ALA A 23 -1.08 4.94 -5.46
C ALA A 23 -1.31 6.00 -6.55
N LYS A 24 -0.46 7.02 -6.58
CA LYS A 24 -0.61 8.18 -7.47
C LYS A 24 0.71 8.50 -8.14
N SER A 25 0.70 8.80 -9.42
CA SER A 25 1.88 9.30 -10.12
C SER A 25 2.35 10.62 -9.51
N ASN A 26 3.65 10.75 -9.30
CA ASN A 26 4.26 12.00 -8.83
C ASN A 26 3.98 13.20 -9.74
N LYS A 27 3.67 12.96 -11.02
CA LYS A 27 3.28 14.02 -11.96
C LYS A 27 1.84 14.48 -11.77
N LEU A 28 0.97 13.66 -11.16
CA LEU A 28 -0.44 14.00 -10.87
C LEU A 28 -0.63 14.68 -9.51
N LEU A 29 0.39 15.31 -8.94
CA LEU A 29 0.27 16.05 -7.69
C LEU A 29 -0.71 17.23 -7.80
N LEU A 30 -1.37 17.54 -6.69
CA LEU A 30 -2.30 18.69 -6.61
C LEU A 30 -1.62 20.03 -6.95
N SER A 31 -0.33 20.15 -6.62
CA SER A 31 0.46 21.34 -6.96
C SER A 31 0.69 21.51 -8.47
N ASN A 32 0.67 20.41 -9.21
CA ASN A 32 0.90 20.42 -10.66
C ASN A 32 -0.37 20.66 -11.48
N LEU A 33 -1.55 20.66 -10.84
CA LEU A 33 -2.81 20.98 -11.52
C LEU A 33 -2.82 22.45 -11.94
N ASN A 34 -3.52 22.77 -13.02
CA ASN A 34 -3.67 24.14 -13.54
C ASN A 34 -4.40 25.09 -12.57
N LYS A 35 -5.16 24.56 -11.64
CA LYS A 35 -5.96 25.33 -10.66
C LYS A 35 -5.91 24.75 -9.26
N LYS A 36 -6.20 25.60 -8.27
CA LYS A 36 -6.34 25.19 -6.87
C LYS A 36 -7.72 24.60 -6.64
N LEU A 37 -7.73 23.39 -6.14
CA LEU A 37 -8.95 22.72 -5.70
C LEU A 37 -9.18 22.90 -4.18
N SER A 38 -10.43 22.92 -3.76
CA SER A 38 -10.80 22.85 -2.34
C SER A 38 -10.47 21.47 -1.74
N ALA A 39 -10.45 21.34 -0.42
CA ALA A 39 -10.18 20.06 0.22
C ALA A 39 -11.14 18.95 -0.23
N THR A 40 -12.44 19.23 -0.34
CA THR A 40 -13.45 18.28 -0.83
C THR A 40 -13.21 17.91 -2.29
N GLN A 41 -12.85 18.87 -3.14
CA GLN A 41 -12.53 18.63 -4.55
C GLN A 41 -11.27 17.79 -4.72
N ASN A 42 -10.25 17.99 -3.86
CA ASN A 42 -9.06 17.15 -3.82
C ASN A 42 -9.38 15.70 -3.44
N VAL A 43 -10.33 15.50 -2.50
CA VAL A 43 -10.81 14.17 -2.15
C VAL A 43 -11.57 13.54 -3.32
N LEU A 44 -12.44 14.29 -4.02
CA LEU A 44 -13.13 13.79 -5.23
C LEU A 44 -12.12 13.38 -6.31
N PHE A 45 -11.09 14.19 -6.55
CA PHE A 45 -10.01 13.88 -7.48
C PHE A 45 -9.26 12.60 -7.09
N SER A 46 -8.92 12.48 -5.80
CA SER A 46 -8.21 11.31 -5.27
C SER A 46 -9.08 10.04 -5.30
N LEU A 47 -10.38 10.14 -5.04
CA LEU A 47 -11.32 9.04 -5.18
C LEU A 47 -11.43 8.56 -6.63
N ALA A 48 -11.45 9.48 -7.61
CA ALA A 48 -11.41 9.10 -9.01
C ALA A 48 -10.15 8.30 -9.36
N LEU A 49 -9.00 8.67 -8.82
CA LEU A 49 -7.75 7.91 -8.99
C LEU A 49 -7.77 6.56 -8.25
N LEU A 50 -8.38 6.51 -7.05
CA LEU A 50 -8.46 5.30 -6.23
C LEU A 50 -9.33 4.21 -6.89
N HIS A 51 -10.43 4.62 -7.51
CA HIS A 51 -11.39 3.71 -8.15
C HIS A 51 -11.20 3.55 -9.66
N VAL A 52 -10.06 4.00 -10.20
CA VAL A 52 -9.79 3.93 -11.64
C VAL A 52 -9.71 2.49 -12.13
N LYS A 53 -10.41 2.19 -13.22
CA LYS A 53 -10.40 0.89 -13.90
C LYS A 53 -10.40 1.10 -15.40
N MET A 54 -9.77 0.19 -16.13
CA MET A 54 -9.85 0.14 -17.58
C MET A 54 -10.76 -1.03 -17.99
N LYS A 55 -11.74 -0.73 -18.83
CA LYS A 55 -12.60 -1.73 -19.45
C LYS A 55 -12.90 -1.27 -20.88
N ASP A 56 -12.70 -2.16 -21.85
CA ASP A 56 -12.99 -1.92 -23.27
C ASP A 56 -12.36 -0.60 -23.77
N GLU A 57 -11.08 -0.39 -23.48
CA GLU A 57 -10.29 0.85 -23.77
C GLU A 57 -10.79 2.12 -23.05
N VAL A 58 -11.86 2.05 -22.30
CA VAL A 58 -12.39 3.19 -21.52
C VAL A 58 -11.81 3.16 -20.11
N VAL A 59 -11.14 4.23 -19.75
CA VAL A 59 -10.61 4.43 -18.39
C VAL A 59 -11.61 5.24 -17.58
N LYS A 60 -12.21 4.63 -16.58
CA LYS A 60 -13.24 5.25 -15.75
C LYS A 60 -13.08 4.88 -14.28
N ALA A 61 -13.65 5.74 -13.42
CA ALA A 61 -13.86 5.46 -12.01
C ALA A 61 -15.36 5.59 -11.65
N GLU A 62 -15.80 4.78 -10.68
CA GLU A 62 -17.13 4.88 -10.13
C GLU A 62 -17.07 4.80 -8.60
N PHE A 63 -17.63 5.77 -7.90
CA PHE A 63 -17.67 5.82 -6.43
C PHE A 63 -18.93 6.54 -5.93
N GLY A 64 -19.35 6.18 -4.72
CA GLY A 64 -20.58 6.71 -4.12
C GLY A 64 -20.41 8.08 -3.46
N ILE A 65 -21.48 8.88 -3.42
CA ILE A 65 -21.50 10.13 -2.66
C ILE A 65 -21.31 9.86 -1.16
N ASP A 66 -21.77 8.72 -0.67
CA ASP A 66 -21.63 8.34 0.75
C ASP A 66 -20.16 8.17 1.13
N GLU A 67 -19.31 7.73 0.22
CA GLU A 67 -17.86 7.66 0.41
C GLU A 67 -17.26 9.06 0.56
N VAL A 68 -17.68 10.00 -0.27
CA VAL A 68 -17.29 11.42 -0.15
C VAL A 68 -17.73 11.99 1.20
N VAL A 69 -18.96 11.73 1.61
CA VAL A 69 -19.51 12.17 2.91
C VAL A 69 -18.73 11.58 4.07
N LYS A 70 -18.43 10.29 4.00
CA LYS A 70 -17.65 9.58 5.04
C LYS A 70 -16.24 10.16 5.19
N LEU A 71 -15.57 10.45 4.09
CA LEU A 71 -14.20 10.96 4.09
C LEU A 71 -14.14 12.43 4.50
N THR A 72 -15.02 13.28 3.98
CA THR A 72 -14.93 14.73 4.16
C THR A 72 -15.72 15.26 5.36
N GLY A 73 -16.69 14.51 5.86
CA GLY A 73 -17.65 14.99 6.86
C GLY A 73 -18.51 16.17 6.39
N ASN A 74 -18.49 16.51 5.10
CA ASN A 74 -19.11 17.72 4.57
C ASN A 74 -20.63 17.66 4.65
N ALA A 75 -21.21 18.48 5.53
CA ALA A 75 -22.66 18.51 5.78
C ALA A 75 -23.48 18.84 4.53
N LYS A 76 -22.95 19.63 3.58
CA LYS A 76 -23.63 19.96 2.33
C LYS A 76 -23.75 18.75 1.40
N TYR A 77 -22.75 17.89 1.39
CA TYR A 77 -22.83 16.60 0.67
C TYR A 77 -23.79 15.64 1.36
N ARG A 78 -23.76 15.58 2.70
CA ARG A 78 -24.73 14.78 3.47
C ARG A 78 -26.18 15.21 3.20
N ALA A 79 -26.41 16.51 3.04
CA ALA A 79 -27.72 17.06 2.67
C ALA A 79 -28.03 16.95 1.16
N TYR A 80 -27.20 16.28 0.38
CA TYR A 80 -27.37 16.09 -1.07
C TYR A 80 -27.69 17.39 -1.83
N GLN A 81 -27.00 18.49 -1.52
CA GLN A 81 -27.25 19.79 -2.16
C GLN A 81 -26.79 19.79 -3.62
N PRO A 82 -27.70 19.81 -4.62
CA PRO A 82 -27.34 19.62 -6.04
C PRO A 82 -26.36 20.67 -6.56
N LYS A 83 -26.53 21.92 -6.12
CA LYS A 83 -25.64 23.04 -6.55
C LYS A 83 -24.18 22.84 -6.10
N VAL A 84 -23.95 22.30 -4.89
CA VAL A 84 -22.62 22.03 -4.36
C VAL A 84 -21.98 20.88 -5.11
N ILE A 85 -22.72 19.79 -5.29
CA ILE A 85 -22.31 18.61 -6.03
C ILE A 85 -21.94 18.98 -7.47
N ALA A 86 -22.81 19.76 -8.16
CA ALA A 86 -22.57 20.20 -9.53
C ALA A 86 -21.34 21.10 -9.63
N LYS A 87 -21.17 22.06 -8.71
CA LYS A 87 -20.01 22.95 -8.68
C LYS A 87 -18.71 22.17 -8.53
N ASP A 88 -18.62 21.32 -7.50
CA ASP A 88 -17.38 20.58 -7.20
C ASP A 88 -17.05 19.58 -8.32
N ARG A 89 -18.06 18.92 -8.89
CA ARG A 89 -17.90 18.08 -10.07
C ARG A 89 -17.31 18.86 -11.26
N THR A 90 -17.86 20.02 -11.58
CA THR A 90 -17.40 20.87 -12.70
C THR A 90 -15.97 21.36 -12.46
N GLU A 91 -15.64 21.74 -11.23
CA GLU A 91 -14.29 22.17 -10.89
C GLU A 91 -13.26 21.03 -11.03
N VAL A 92 -13.58 19.82 -10.57
CA VAL A 92 -12.70 18.66 -10.72
C VAL A 92 -12.60 18.22 -12.17
N SER A 93 -13.70 18.18 -12.91
CA SER A 93 -13.71 17.82 -14.34
C SER A 93 -12.86 18.75 -15.20
N GLY A 94 -12.82 20.05 -14.88
CA GLY A 94 -11.98 21.02 -15.59
C GLY A 94 -10.52 21.04 -15.13
N SER A 95 -10.05 20.04 -14.41
CA SER A 95 -8.64 19.95 -13.99
C SER A 95 -7.77 19.51 -15.18
N SER A 96 -6.65 20.20 -15.37
CA SER A 96 -5.62 19.83 -16.33
C SER A 96 -4.24 19.86 -15.66
N ILE A 97 -3.29 19.20 -16.28
CA ILE A 97 -1.89 19.16 -15.85
C ILE A 97 -1.02 19.72 -16.95
N ASN A 98 -0.03 20.52 -16.57
CA ASN A 98 1.03 20.94 -17.47
C ASN A 98 2.17 19.93 -17.39
N ILE A 99 2.55 19.38 -18.51
CA ILE A 99 3.73 18.53 -18.66
C ILE A 99 4.76 19.37 -19.39
N GLU A 100 5.87 19.69 -18.74
CA GLU A 100 6.99 20.35 -19.38
C GLU A 100 7.73 19.34 -20.26
N ALA A 101 8.07 19.75 -21.48
CA ALA A 101 8.88 18.93 -22.36
C ALA A 101 10.26 18.72 -21.73
N ASN A 102 10.76 17.49 -21.76
CA ASN A 102 12.13 17.23 -21.38
C ASN A 102 13.06 17.66 -22.53
N LEU A 103 13.51 18.91 -22.49
CA LEU A 103 14.35 19.51 -23.52
C LEU A 103 15.79 18.96 -23.54
N GLU A 104 16.17 18.17 -22.53
CA GLU A 104 17.51 17.57 -22.42
C GLU A 104 17.57 16.14 -22.99
N SER A 105 16.43 15.59 -23.41
CA SER A 105 16.41 14.25 -24.02
C SER A 105 16.71 14.32 -25.50
N ASP A 106 17.64 13.47 -25.96
CA ASP A 106 17.94 13.27 -27.38
C ASP A 106 16.86 12.41 -28.09
N ASN A 107 15.90 11.85 -27.33
CA ASN A 107 14.81 11.06 -27.89
C ASN A 107 13.59 11.95 -28.15
N PRO A 108 13.15 12.12 -29.42
CA PRO A 108 11.97 12.92 -29.76
C PRO A 108 10.68 12.46 -29.06
N LEU A 109 10.59 11.19 -28.65
CA LEU A 109 9.43 10.65 -27.95
C LEU A 109 9.34 11.16 -26.49
N ASP A 110 10.41 11.71 -25.95
CA ASP A 110 10.43 12.32 -24.63
C ASP A 110 9.96 13.80 -24.65
N TYR A 111 9.74 14.36 -25.86
CA TYR A 111 9.24 15.72 -26.07
C TYR A 111 7.73 15.81 -25.91
N ILE A 112 7.22 15.44 -24.74
CA ILE A 112 5.80 15.61 -24.43
C ILE A 112 5.65 16.85 -23.56
N GLY A 113 5.39 17.95 -24.19
CA GLY A 113 5.04 19.20 -23.51
C GLY A 113 3.62 19.62 -23.82
N GLY A 114 2.93 20.21 -22.86
CA GLY A 114 1.59 20.75 -23.08
C GLY A 114 0.69 20.71 -21.87
N THR A 115 -0.54 21.21 -22.07
CA THR A 115 -1.60 21.20 -21.06
C THR A 115 -2.61 20.11 -21.41
N PHE A 116 -2.70 19.08 -20.56
CA PHE A 116 -3.57 17.94 -20.78
C PHE A 116 -4.73 17.93 -19.78
N GLN A 117 -5.95 17.90 -20.29
CA GLN A 117 -7.14 17.72 -19.45
C GLN A 117 -7.20 16.29 -18.92
N ILE A 118 -7.36 16.15 -17.61
CA ILE A 118 -7.29 14.84 -16.95
C ILE A 118 -8.56 14.04 -17.17
N PHE A 119 -9.72 14.68 -17.09
CA PHE A 119 -11.02 14.06 -17.28
C PHE A 119 -11.68 14.53 -18.58
N SER A 120 -12.19 13.62 -19.38
CA SER A 120 -13.08 13.94 -20.50
C SER A 120 -14.47 14.32 -19.99
N ASP A 121 -14.95 13.69 -18.91
CA ASP A 121 -16.21 14.03 -18.25
C ASP A 121 -16.26 13.49 -16.82
N ILE A 122 -17.06 14.14 -15.96
CA ILE A 122 -17.46 13.60 -14.65
C ILE A 122 -18.96 13.78 -14.53
N ARG A 123 -19.69 12.67 -14.40
CA ARG A 123 -21.15 12.66 -14.23
C ARG A 123 -21.52 12.28 -12.80
N TYR A 124 -22.67 12.81 -12.36
CA TYR A 124 -23.29 12.40 -11.11
C TYR A 124 -24.68 11.84 -11.43
N ILE A 125 -24.86 10.54 -11.21
CA ILE A 125 -26.06 9.81 -11.60
C ILE A 125 -26.48 8.89 -10.45
N LYS A 126 -27.70 9.03 -9.95
CA LYS A 126 -28.29 8.15 -8.94
C LYS A 126 -27.38 7.92 -7.71
N GLY A 127 -26.79 8.99 -7.17
CA GLY A 127 -25.95 8.92 -5.96
C GLY A 127 -24.49 8.52 -6.19
N LYS A 128 -24.08 8.33 -7.45
CA LYS A 128 -22.72 7.93 -7.80
C LYS A 128 -22.05 8.93 -8.73
N TYR A 129 -20.74 9.09 -8.55
CA TYR A 129 -19.86 9.76 -9.48
C TYR A 129 -19.33 8.76 -10.51
N HIS A 130 -19.37 9.14 -11.78
CA HIS A 130 -18.77 8.43 -12.90
C HIS A 130 -17.76 9.35 -13.54
N ALA A 131 -16.47 9.16 -13.26
CA ALA A 131 -15.38 9.94 -13.81
C ALA A 131 -14.77 9.21 -15.00
N TYR A 132 -14.72 9.84 -16.15
CA TYR A 132 -14.10 9.34 -17.37
C TYR A 132 -12.79 10.08 -17.59
N PHE A 133 -11.70 9.34 -17.66
CA PHE A 133 -10.39 9.93 -17.90
C PHE A 133 -10.20 10.23 -19.39
N ASN A 134 -9.48 11.29 -19.68
CA ASN A 134 -9.15 11.67 -21.05
C ASN A 134 -8.00 10.80 -21.55
N THR A 135 -8.33 9.70 -22.19
CA THR A 135 -7.36 8.78 -22.81
C THR A 135 -7.25 8.98 -24.32
N THR A 136 -7.57 10.15 -24.82
CA THR A 136 -7.39 10.50 -26.24
C THR A 136 -5.93 10.28 -26.61
N LYS A 137 -5.74 9.49 -27.68
CA LYS A 137 -4.44 9.22 -28.26
C LYS A 137 -4.12 10.26 -29.32
N ASP A 138 -2.87 10.67 -29.39
CA ASP A 138 -2.35 11.45 -30.51
C ASP A 138 -2.16 10.60 -31.78
N GLU A 139 -1.61 11.22 -32.83
CA GLU A 139 -1.36 10.54 -34.11
C GLU A 139 -0.37 9.36 -33.99
N SER A 140 0.50 9.37 -32.97
CA SER A 140 1.43 8.26 -32.67
C SER A 140 0.78 7.13 -31.86
N GLY A 141 -0.46 7.30 -31.41
CA GLY A 141 -1.15 6.35 -30.55
C GLY A 141 -0.87 6.55 -29.06
N PHE A 142 -0.14 7.61 -28.70
CA PHE A 142 0.23 7.93 -27.32
C PHE A 142 -0.88 8.69 -26.59
N SER A 143 -1.16 8.32 -25.33
CA SER A 143 -2.10 9.02 -24.45
C SER A 143 -1.39 9.47 -23.17
N PRO A 144 -1.12 10.80 -23.03
CA PRO A 144 -0.41 11.31 -21.87
C PRO A 144 -1.05 10.95 -20.53
N ILE A 145 -2.37 11.04 -20.43
CA ILE A 145 -3.09 10.74 -19.19
C ILE A 145 -3.06 9.24 -18.87
N LEU A 146 -3.19 8.37 -19.87
CA LEU A 146 -3.08 6.93 -19.68
C LEU A 146 -1.68 6.53 -19.16
N GLU A 147 -0.63 7.11 -19.74
CA GLU A 147 0.74 6.86 -19.29
C GLU A 147 0.99 7.40 -17.87
N LEU A 148 0.42 8.55 -17.52
CA LEU A 148 0.49 9.06 -16.15
C LEU A 148 -0.22 8.15 -15.14
N LEU A 149 -1.34 7.55 -15.52
CA LEU A 149 -2.07 6.58 -14.67
C LEU A 149 -1.25 5.30 -14.50
N LYS A 150 -0.69 4.75 -15.58
CA LYS A 150 0.18 3.58 -15.54
C LYS A 150 1.49 3.84 -14.78
N SER A 151 2.04 5.04 -14.89
CA SER A 151 3.29 5.40 -14.19
C SER A 151 3.16 5.42 -12.67
N ALA A 152 1.94 5.37 -12.13
CA ALA A 152 1.71 5.15 -10.71
C ALA A 152 2.19 3.78 -10.21
N GLU A 153 2.44 2.82 -11.11
CA GLU A 153 3.03 1.52 -10.76
C GLU A 153 4.56 1.59 -10.55
N ASN A 154 5.21 2.58 -11.17
CA ASN A 154 6.64 2.78 -11.09
C ASN A 154 6.99 3.93 -10.12
N ASN A 155 7.34 3.61 -8.88
CA ASN A 155 7.66 4.59 -7.83
C ASN A 155 6.50 5.55 -7.49
N PRO A 156 5.35 5.03 -7.06
CA PRO A 156 4.17 5.83 -6.75
C PRO A 156 4.35 6.67 -5.50
N LEU A 157 3.65 7.80 -5.47
CA LEU A 157 3.27 8.45 -4.24
C LEU A 157 2.17 7.63 -3.56
N MET A 158 2.45 7.10 -2.36
CA MET A 158 1.50 6.28 -1.61
C MET A 158 1.00 7.02 -0.38
N TYR A 159 -0.33 7.11 -0.21
CA TYR A 159 -0.94 7.60 1.02
C TYR A 159 -2.33 7.03 1.25
N ASN A 160 -2.74 7.04 2.53
CA ASN A 160 -4.09 6.62 2.89
C ASN A 160 -5.08 7.80 2.73
N ILE A 161 -6.15 7.60 1.97
CA ILE A 161 -7.14 8.64 1.68
C ILE A 161 -7.89 9.11 2.95
N HIS A 162 -8.02 8.25 3.96
CA HIS A 162 -8.65 8.65 5.23
C HIS A 162 -7.80 9.64 6.01
N THR A 163 -6.48 9.51 5.99
CA THR A 163 -5.55 10.49 6.57
C THR A 163 -5.56 11.78 5.75
N PHE A 164 -5.42 11.64 4.42
CA PHE A 164 -5.42 12.75 3.48
C PHE A 164 -6.69 13.60 3.54
N SER A 165 -7.87 12.98 3.68
CA SER A 165 -9.16 13.66 3.71
C SER A 165 -9.37 14.53 4.95
N LYS A 166 -8.63 14.31 6.02
CA LYS A 166 -8.68 15.13 7.25
C LYS A 166 -7.99 16.48 7.06
N LEU A 167 -7.06 16.56 6.09
CA LEU A 167 -6.28 17.75 5.84
C LEU A 167 -7.09 18.80 5.08
N LYS A 168 -6.82 20.08 5.37
CA LYS A 168 -7.28 21.20 4.55
C LYS A 168 -6.51 21.26 3.23
N SER A 169 -7.01 21.98 2.25
CA SER A 169 -6.43 22.05 0.90
C SER A 169 -4.91 22.36 0.89
N SER A 170 -4.45 23.30 1.71
CA SER A 170 -3.01 23.59 1.78
C SER A 170 -2.22 22.47 2.46
N GLY A 171 -2.79 21.84 3.48
CA GLY A 171 -2.22 20.65 4.13
C GLY A 171 -2.08 19.48 3.17
N GLN A 172 -3.14 19.19 2.39
CA GLN A 172 -3.13 18.15 1.36
C GLN A 172 -2.02 18.37 0.32
N THR A 173 -1.89 19.61 -0.18
CA THR A 173 -0.86 19.94 -1.18
C THR A 173 0.56 19.81 -0.62
N LEU A 174 0.79 20.29 0.60
CA LEU A 174 2.10 20.20 1.24
C LEU A 174 2.44 18.76 1.62
N TYR A 175 1.46 17.99 2.09
CA TYR A 175 1.62 16.58 2.43
C TYR A 175 2.10 15.75 1.23
N GLU A 176 1.47 15.90 0.06
CA GLU A 176 1.93 15.24 -1.18
C GLU A 176 3.37 15.65 -1.53
N LYS A 177 3.72 16.94 -1.41
CA LYS A 177 5.09 17.41 -1.69
C LYS A 177 6.13 16.78 -0.76
N ILE A 178 5.82 16.67 0.54
CA ILE A 178 6.69 16.03 1.52
C ILE A 178 6.86 14.55 1.19
N LEU A 179 5.77 13.84 0.89
CA LEU A 179 5.81 12.41 0.58
C LEU A 179 6.66 12.11 -0.67
N VAL A 180 6.58 12.93 -1.72
CA VAL A 180 7.44 12.81 -2.91
C VAL A 180 8.90 13.00 -2.55
N SER A 181 9.22 14.03 -1.76
CA SER A 181 10.59 14.27 -1.31
C SER A 181 11.11 13.13 -0.45
N SER A 182 10.23 12.52 0.37
CA SER A 182 10.56 11.34 1.18
C SER A 182 10.89 10.10 0.35
N GLY A 183 10.23 9.93 -0.80
CA GLY A 183 10.53 8.86 -1.77
C GLY A 183 11.98 8.90 -2.26
N ASN A 184 12.61 10.07 -2.28
CA ASN A 184 14.02 10.28 -2.60
C ASN A 184 14.97 9.97 -1.42
N LYS A 185 14.49 9.34 -0.36
CA LYS A 185 15.24 8.99 0.86
C LYS A 185 15.79 10.20 1.64
N THR A 186 15.22 11.38 1.40
CA THR A 186 15.52 12.58 2.18
C THR A 186 14.43 12.82 3.22
N ASN A 187 14.78 13.46 4.31
CA ASN A 187 13.85 13.91 5.35
C ASN A 187 13.82 15.44 5.46
N ASN A 188 14.28 16.11 4.42
CA ASN A 188 14.23 17.56 4.28
C ASN A 188 14.02 17.96 2.81
N VAL A 189 13.50 19.17 2.62
CA VAL A 189 13.42 19.82 1.32
C VAL A 189 13.57 21.32 1.48
N PHE A 190 14.40 21.93 0.66
CA PHE A 190 14.47 23.37 0.55
C PHE A 190 13.47 23.85 -0.50
N LEU A 191 12.70 24.90 -0.16
CA LEU A 191 11.76 25.55 -1.05
C LEU A 191 12.05 27.05 -1.06
N THR A 192 12.24 27.61 -2.23
CA THR A 192 12.30 29.05 -2.45
C THR A 192 10.92 29.69 -2.24
N LEU A 193 10.87 31.01 -2.08
CA LEU A 193 9.58 31.70 -1.96
C LEU A 193 8.70 31.53 -3.20
N GLU A 194 9.31 31.47 -4.40
CA GLU A 194 8.57 31.24 -5.64
C GLU A 194 8.01 29.82 -5.72
N GLU A 195 8.78 28.81 -5.32
CA GLU A 195 8.27 27.43 -5.26
C GLU A 195 7.13 27.28 -4.25
N ILE A 196 7.20 27.96 -3.09
CA ILE A 196 6.10 27.97 -2.12
C ILE A 196 4.85 28.63 -2.71
N LYS A 197 5.00 29.73 -3.44
CA LYS A 197 3.88 30.38 -4.15
C LYS A 197 3.27 29.45 -5.19
N MET A 198 4.11 28.82 -6.01
CA MET A 198 3.64 27.85 -7.02
C MET A 198 2.93 26.66 -6.35
N LEU A 199 3.52 26.10 -5.30
CA LEU A 199 2.95 24.97 -4.55
C LEU A 199 1.52 25.25 -4.07
N PHE A 200 1.31 26.42 -3.46
CA PHE A 200 -0.01 26.81 -2.94
C PHE A 200 -0.88 27.59 -3.91
N LYS A 201 -0.40 27.83 -5.14
CA LYS A 201 -1.06 28.69 -6.13
C LYS A 201 -1.44 30.05 -5.52
N ALA A 202 -0.51 30.59 -4.74
CA ALA A 202 -0.70 31.83 -3.99
C ALA A 202 -0.46 33.04 -4.92
N THR A 203 -1.55 33.62 -5.41
CA THR A 203 -1.52 34.78 -6.31
C THR A 203 -1.71 36.08 -5.56
N GLY A 204 -1.22 37.19 -6.15
CA GLY A 204 -1.39 38.54 -5.63
C GLY A 204 -0.11 39.14 -5.01
N LYS A 205 -0.02 40.48 -5.09
CA LYS A 205 1.16 41.24 -4.64
C LYS A 205 1.54 41.02 -3.17
N THR A 206 0.57 40.78 -2.30
CA THR A 206 0.79 40.48 -0.86
C THR A 206 1.53 39.19 -0.62
N MET A 207 1.47 38.23 -1.56
CA MET A 207 2.12 36.92 -1.46
C MET A 207 3.63 37.00 -1.82
N ASN A 208 4.13 38.14 -2.23
CA ASN A 208 5.57 38.37 -2.41
C ASN A 208 6.32 38.56 -1.07
N ASN A 209 5.58 38.70 0.03
CA ASN A 209 6.14 38.80 1.36
C ASN A 209 6.04 37.46 2.07
N PHE A 210 7.19 36.94 2.54
CA PHE A 210 7.26 35.68 3.28
C PHE A 210 6.27 35.60 4.44
N LYS A 211 6.12 36.71 5.22
CA LYS A 211 5.20 36.71 6.35
C LYS A 211 3.77 36.35 5.91
N SER A 212 3.27 37.02 4.86
CA SER A 212 1.91 36.76 4.36
C SER A 212 1.76 35.34 3.80
N LEU A 213 2.78 34.84 3.12
CA LEU A 213 2.79 33.50 2.54
C LEU A 213 2.83 32.43 3.63
N ASN A 214 3.66 32.64 4.66
CA ASN A 214 3.75 31.77 5.82
C ASN A 214 2.44 31.76 6.61
N ASP A 215 1.91 32.91 6.98
CA ASP A 215 0.75 32.99 7.86
C ASP A 215 -0.54 32.46 7.20
N LYS A 216 -0.68 32.63 5.86
CA LYS A 216 -1.89 32.20 5.15
C LYS A 216 -1.84 30.78 4.60
N HIS A 217 -0.66 30.22 4.33
CA HIS A 217 -0.53 28.94 3.64
C HIS A 217 0.40 27.97 4.36
N LEU A 218 1.67 28.35 4.60
CA LEU A 218 2.67 27.37 5.05
C LEU A 218 2.44 26.95 6.50
N SER A 219 2.38 27.89 7.42
CA SER A 219 2.18 27.58 8.86
C SER A 219 0.87 26.85 9.15
N PRO A 220 -0.29 27.25 8.56
CA PRO A 220 -1.51 26.48 8.69
C PRO A 220 -1.43 25.07 8.09
N ALA A 221 -0.72 24.88 6.98
CA ALA A 221 -0.56 23.56 6.36
C ALA A 221 0.30 22.64 7.23
N ILE A 222 1.38 23.15 7.81
CA ILE A 222 2.26 22.39 8.70
C ILE A 222 1.51 21.97 9.97
N LYS A 223 0.80 22.93 10.59
CA LYS A 223 -0.02 22.62 11.76
C LYS A 223 -1.03 21.53 11.47
N ASP A 224 -1.69 21.60 10.31
CA ASP A 224 -2.70 20.66 9.87
C ASP A 224 -2.10 19.25 9.65
N ILE A 225 -0.90 19.15 9.05
CA ILE A 225 -0.16 17.91 8.87
C ILE A 225 0.23 17.32 10.24
N ASN A 226 0.83 18.11 11.13
CA ASN A 226 1.28 17.63 12.43
C ASN A 226 0.12 17.19 13.33
N GLU A 227 -1.08 17.77 13.17
CA GLU A 227 -2.27 17.38 13.92
C GLU A 227 -2.94 16.10 13.39
N HIS A 228 -2.89 15.86 12.07
CA HIS A 228 -3.76 14.84 11.44
C HIS A 228 -3.00 13.69 10.77
N THR A 229 -1.66 13.76 10.71
CA THR A 229 -0.83 12.70 10.11
C THR A 229 0.24 12.22 11.09
N GLU A 230 0.96 11.19 10.69
CA GLU A 230 2.11 10.67 11.42
C GLU A 230 3.40 11.48 11.22
N LEU A 231 3.36 12.54 10.41
CA LEU A 231 4.51 13.38 10.14
C LEU A 231 4.62 14.48 11.20
N ASP A 232 5.81 14.68 11.72
CA ASP A 232 6.19 15.87 12.48
C ASP A 232 7.09 16.75 11.61
N VAL A 233 6.54 17.86 11.14
CA VAL A 233 7.17 18.78 10.18
C VAL A 233 7.62 20.04 10.87
N GLU A 234 8.90 20.37 10.73
CA GLU A 234 9.52 21.61 11.21
C GLU A 234 9.90 22.53 10.04
N VAL A 235 9.93 23.83 10.32
CA VAL A 235 10.30 24.87 9.33
C VAL A 235 11.51 25.64 9.82
N ILE A 236 12.55 25.65 8.98
CA ILE A 236 13.74 26.47 9.18
C ILE A 236 13.76 27.57 8.09
N LYS A 237 13.75 28.83 8.54
CA LYS A 237 13.81 29.98 7.63
C LYS A 237 15.24 30.17 7.16
N ILE A 238 15.44 30.18 5.85
CA ILE A 238 16.74 30.48 5.23
C ILE A 238 16.76 31.96 4.84
N LYS A 239 17.79 32.66 5.28
CA LYS A 239 17.92 34.11 5.07
C LYS A 239 19.19 34.45 4.32
N GLU A 240 19.09 35.47 3.46
CA GLU A 240 20.23 36.19 2.91
C GLU A 240 20.17 37.64 3.45
N GLY A 241 21.10 37.95 4.33
CA GLY A 241 21.08 39.20 5.08
C GLY A 241 19.81 39.29 5.96
N ARG A 242 18.97 40.33 5.68
CA ARG A 242 17.70 40.54 6.41
C ARG A 242 16.49 39.89 5.74
N SER A 243 16.63 39.38 4.53
CA SER A 243 15.52 38.83 3.75
C SER A 243 15.44 37.33 3.85
N VAL A 244 14.22 36.78 3.99
CA VAL A 244 13.97 35.34 3.87
C VAL A 244 13.92 35.00 2.40
N VAL A 245 14.79 34.11 1.93
CA VAL A 245 14.88 33.67 0.54
C VAL A 245 14.16 32.32 0.32
N GLY A 246 13.93 31.56 1.37
CA GLY A 246 13.24 30.30 1.32
C GLY A 246 13.06 29.67 2.68
N VAL A 247 12.59 28.44 2.69
CA VAL A 247 12.49 27.62 3.90
C VAL A 247 13.07 26.23 3.63
N GLU A 248 13.68 25.65 4.64
CA GLU A 248 13.94 24.23 4.70
C GLU A 248 12.84 23.59 5.56
N LEU A 249 12.08 22.68 4.96
CA LEU A 249 11.17 21.81 5.69
C LEU A 249 11.96 20.59 6.13
N ARG A 250 11.89 20.25 7.40
CA ARG A 250 12.41 18.99 7.94
C ARG A 250 11.28 18.19 8.53
N TRP A 251 11.30 16.90 8.36
CA TRP A 251 10.29 16.02 8.96
C TRP A 251 10.94 14.77 9.54
N SER A 252 10.37 14.30 10.62
CA SER A 252 10.64 12.95 11.09
C SER A 252 9.72 12.01 10.31
N LEU A 253 10.33 11.20 9.47
CA LEU A 253 9.67 10.13 8.77
C LEU A 253 9.93 8.83 9.48
N GLU A 254 8.92 8.28 10.04
CA GLU A 254 8.78 6.86 9.87
C GLU A 254 8.32 6.66 8.41
N LYS A 255 9.18 6.07 7.59
CA LYS A 255 8.96 5.78 6.17
C LYS A 255 7.51 5.39 5.95
N VAL A 256 6.74 6.15 5.15
CA VAL A 256 5.41 5.72 4.73
C VAL A 256 5.61 4.42 3.96
N SER A 257 5.41 3.31 4.65
CA SER A 257 5.56 2.00 4.07
C SER A 257 4.30 1.68 3.26
N LEU A 258 4.44 0.74 2.33
CA LEU A 258 3.33 0.16 1.58
C LEU A 258 2.16 -0.20 2.54
N PRO A 259 0.91 -0.25 2.05
CA PRO A 259 -0.21 -0.75 2.84
C PRO A 259 0.14 -2.10 3.48
N ALA A 260 -0.45 -2.39 4.62
CA ALA A 260 -0.30 -3.69 5.23
C ALA A 260 -0.75 -4.77 4.24
N SER A 261 0.08 -5.78 4.02
CA SER A 261 -0.25 -6.89 3.14
C SER A 261 -1.45 -7.68 3.67
N GLU A 262 -2.14 -8.40 2.82
CA GLU A 262 -3.25 -9.27 3.23
C GLU A 262 -2.80 -10.28 4.29
N LYS A 263 -1.58 -10.83 4.17
CA LYS A 263 -0.98 -11.73 5.17
C LYS A 263 -0.80 -11.04 6.53
N GLN A 264 -0.37 -9.79 6.55
CA GLN A 264 -0.27 -9.01 7.79
C GLN A 264 -1.65 -8.73 8.40
N LEU A 265 -2.64 -8.40 7.57
CA LEU A 265 -4.01 -8.15 8.01
C LEU A 265 -4.67 -9.42 8.57
N ALA A 266 -4.47 -10.57 7.92
CA ALA A 266 -4.95 -11.86 8.40
C ALA A 266 -4.33 -12.20 9.77
N LEU A 267 -3.00 -12.10 9.90
CA LEU A 267 -2.30 -12.34 11.16
C LEU A 267 -2.76 -11.40 12.28
N MET A 268 -3.03 -10.12 11.96
CA MET A 268 -3.57 -9.17 12.93
C MET A 268 -4.97 -9.57 13.40
N ASN A 269 -5.82 -10.06 12.49
CA ASN A 269 -7.15 -10.56 12.86
C ASN A 269 -7.06 -11.79 13.78
N ASP A 270 -6.16 -12.72 13.48
CA ASP A 270 -5.94 -13.91 14.32
C ASP A 270 -5.45 -13.53 15.72
N LEU A 271 -4.46 -12.63 15.80
CA LEU A 271 -3.95 -12.12 17.07
C LEU A 271 -5.03 -11.38 17.86
N TYR A 272 -5.89 -10.61 17.18
CA TYR A 272 -7.02 -9.95 17.80
C TYR A 272 -8.00 -10.94 18.43
N VAL A 273 -8.35 -12.02 17.70
CA VAL A 273 -9.23 -13.09 18.18
C VAL A 273 -8.59 -13.80 19.37
N GLN A 274 -7.29 -14.13 19.31
CA GLN A 274 -6.58 -14.78 20.40
C GLN A 274 -6.52 -13.91 21.65
N MET A 275 -6.17 -12.63 21.52
CA MET A 275 -6.14 -11.70 22.65
C MET A 275 -7.51 -11.53 23.30
N LYS A 276 -8.59 -11.46 22.52
CA LYS A 276 -9.96 -11.42 23.05
C LYS A 276 -10.37 -12.72 23.75
N LYS A 277 -10.03 -13.87 23.17
CA LYS A 277 -10.39 -15.20 23.71
C LYS A 277 -9.78 -15.44 25.10
N HIS A 278 -8.60 -14.92 25.34
CA HIS A 278 -7.85 -15.19 26.57
C HIS A 278 -7.96 -14.10 27.64
N ASP A 279 -8.86 -13.10 27.45
CA ASP A 279 -9.12 -11.98 28.38
C ASP A 279 -7.84 -11.23 28.82
N LEU A 280 -6.84 -11.22 27.92
CA LEU A 280 -5.50 -10.71 28.12
C LEU A 280 -5.38 -9.19 28.12
N VAL A 281 -6.51 -8.52 28.23
CA VAL A 281 -6.60 -7.11 28.02
C VAL A 281 -6.42 -6.36 29.33
N GLU A 282 -5.20 -6.05 29.66
CA GLU A 282 -4.95 -4.94 30.58
C GLU A 282 -5.35 -3.60 29.94
N ARG A 283 -5.66 -2.59 30.77
CA ARG A 283 -5.99 -1.23 30.28
C ARG A 283 -4.94 -0.63 29.35
N SER A 284 -3.68 -1.05 29.46
CA SER A 284 -2.57 -0.69 28.59
C SER A 284 -2.72 -1.18 27.15
N ASP A 285 -3.43 -2.28 26.95
CA ASP A 285 -3.55 -2.97 25.65
C ASP A 285 -4.79 -2.52 24.86
N ILE A 286 -5.68 -1.70 25.44
CA ILE A 286 -6.87 -1.18 24.76
C ILE A 286 -6.48 -0.49 23.44
N LYS A 287 -5.43 0.34 23.46
CA LYS A 287 -4.93 1.01 22.24
C LYS A 287 -4.38 0.04 21.20
N LEU A 288 -3.78 -1.08 21.63
CA LEU A 288 -3.29 -2.12 20.73
C LEU A 288 -4.47 -2.87 20.10
N LEU A 289 -5.47 -3.23 20.88
CA LEU A 289 -6.70 -3.88 20.39
C LEU A 289 -7.48 -2.99 19.42
N GLU A 290 -7.61 -1.70 19.70
CA GLU A 290 -8.23 -0.75 18.77
C GLU A 290 -7.47 -0.70 17.42
N LYS A 291 -6.14 -0.81 17.44
CA LYS A 291 -5.33 -0.85 16.22
C LYS A 291 -5.50 -2.19 15.48
N LEU A 292 -5.55 -3.30 16.21
CA LEU A 292 -5.82 -4.61 15.62
C LEU A 292 -7.20 -4.67 14.97
N GLU A 293 -8.23 -4.11 15.62
CA GLU A 293 -9.59 -4.03 15.09
C GLU A 293 -9.69 -3.13 13.84
N LYS A 294 -8.84 -2.11 13.75
CA LYS A 294 -8.78 -1.14 12.63
C LYS A 294 -7.60 -1.42 11.70
N ASN A 295 -7.23 -2.67 11.53
CA ASN A 295 -6.04 -3.10 10.79
C ASN A 295 -5.95 -2.55 9.36
N HIS A 296 -7.10 -2.35 8.67
CA HIS A 296 -7.18 -1.81 7.32
C HIS A 296 -6.70 -0.34 7.18
N LEU A 297 -6.51 0.35 8.30
CA LEU A 297 -6.01 1.73 8.34
C LEU A 297 -4.49 1.80 8.52
N LEU A 298 -3.82 0.67 8.70
CA LEU A 298 -2.39 0.62 8.99
C LEU A 298 -1.56 0.41 7.72
N ASN A 299 -0.38 1.02 7.69
CA ASN A 299 0.64 0.67 6.72
C ASN A 299 1.40 -0.59 7.17
N SER A 300 2.20 -1.21 6.25
CA SER A 300 2.92 -2.45 6.52
C SER A 300 3.84 -2.38 7.74
N ARG A 301 4.53 -1.26 7.96
CA ARG A 301 5.41 -1.06 9.12
C ARG A 301 4.64 -0.92 10.43
N GLN A 302 3.55 -0.15 10.40
CA GLN A 302 2.67 -0.01 11.56
C GLN A 302 2.02 -1.35 11.91
N ALA A 303 1.54 -2.10 10.89
CA ALA A 303 1.04 -3.45 11.07
C ALA A 303 2.09 -4.37 11.68
N GLN A 304 3.34 -4.33 11.18
CA GLN A 304 4.43 -5.14 11.73
C GLN A 304 4.75 -4.79 13.19
N GLY A 305 4.74 -3.49 13.56
CA GLY A 305 4.90 -3.05 14.95
C GLY A 305 3.78 -3.57 15.85
N VAL A 306 2.53 -3.49 15.39
CA VAL A 306 1.35 -4.01 16.13
C VAL A 306 1.41 -5.52 16.25
N ILE A 307 1.74 -6.24 15.18
CA ILE A 307 1.92 -7.71 15.18
C ILE A 307 3.01 -8.11 16.17
N HIS A 308 4.17 -7.46 16.14
CA HIS A 308 5.28 -7.78 17.05
C HIS A 308 4.89 -7.60 18.51
N THR A 309 4.20 -6.51 18.84
CA THR A 309 3.72 -6.25 20.21
C THR A 309 2.66 -7.27 20.64
N ALA A 310 1.71 -7.60 19.75
CA ALA A 310 0.68 -8.60 20.02
C ALA A 310 1.25 -10.02 20.18
N LEU A 311 2.22 -10.41 19.34
CA LEU A 311 2.94 -11.68 19.46
C LEU A 311 3.72 -11.77 20.77
N GLY A 312 4.35 -10.65 21.22
CA GLY A 312 5.01 -10.60 22.52
C GLY A 312 4.03 -10.93 23.65
N ARG A 313 2.85 -10.30 23.64
CA ARG A 313 1.78 -10.57 24.62
C ARG A 313 1.24 -12.00 24.59
N VAL A 314 0.98 -12.51 23.38
CA VAL A 314 0.53 -13.89 23.22
C VAL A 314 1.63 -14.89 23.64
N SER A 315 2.90 -14.59 23.40
CA SER A 315 4.03 -15.45 23.83
C SER A 315 4.30 -15.43 25.35
N GLU A 316 4.04 -14.32 26.03
CA GLU A 316 4.07 -14.23 27.49
C GLU A 316 3.05 -15.17 28.13
N LEU A 317 1.84 -15.30 27.52
CA LEU A 317 0.85 -16.30 27.91
C LEU A 317 1.31 -17.73 27.70
N ASP A 318 1.91 -18.01 26.54
CA ASP A 318 2.49 -19.31 26.26
C ASP A 318 3.56 -19.66 27.31
N GLU A 319 4.25 -18.69 27.91
CA GLU A 319 5.22 -18.93 28.99
C GLU A 319 4.57 -19.13 30.35
N GLU A 320 3.53 -18.40 30.68
CA GLU A 320 2.73 -18.64 31.90
C GLU A 320 1.99 -19.98 31.85
N LEU A 321 1.50 -20.39 30.66
CA LEU A 321 0.94 -21.73 30.45
C LEU A 321 1.99 -22.84 30.44
N LYS A 322 3.29 -22.53 30.21
CA LYS A 322 4.42 -23.49 30.25
C LYS A 322 4.89 -23.82 31.68
N THR A 323 4.48 -23.09 32.69
CA THR A 323 4.69 -23.47 34.10
C THR A 323 3.68 -24.51 34.60
N SER A 324 2.70 -24.90 33.77
CA SER A 324 1.84 -26.05 33.96
C SER A 324 2.46 -27.37 33.44
N PRO A 325 2.11 -28.55 33.99
CA PRO A 325 2.84 -29.78 33.70
C PRO A 325 2.81 -30.16 32.23
N VAL A 326 3.93 -30.75 31.76
CA VAL A 326 4.23 -31.27 30.40
C VAL A 326 2.99 -31.43 29.53
N THR A 327 2.80 -30.53 28.59
CA THR A 327 1.61 -30.52 27.73
C THR A 327 1.62 -31.75 26.81
N THR A 328 0.43 -32.22 26.42
CA THR A 328 0.24 -33.28 25.43
C THR A 328 1.08 -33.06 24.16
N LEU A 329 1.29 -31.80 23.77
CA LEU A 329 2.08 -31.38 22.61
C LEU A 329 3.59 -31.69 22.76
N ASP A 330 4.16 -31.57 23.97
CA ASP A 330 5.54 -31.93 24.26
C ASP A 330 5.78 -33.41 24.07
N LYS A 331 4.87 -34.26 24.56
CA LYS A 331 4.93 -35.71 24.35
C LYS A 331 4.78 -36.07 22.88
N MET A 332 3.80 -35.48 22.19
CA MET A 332 3.60 -35.72 20.76
C MET A 332 4.83 -35.28 19.91
N ALA A 333 5.53 -34.22 20.31
CA ALA A 333 6.76 -33.80 19.64
C ALA A 333 7.98 -34.66 19.97
N GLU A 334 7.97 -35.37 21.11
CA GLU A 334 8.99 -36.36 21.45
C GLU A 334 8.76 -37.70 20.75
N ASP A 335 7.49 -38.08 20.56
CA ASP A 335 7.08 -39.34 19.92
C ASP A 335 7.04 -39.28 18.39
N PHE A 336 7.08 -38.08 17.80
CA PHE A 336 7.01 -37.88 16.33
C PHE A 336 8.35 -38.20 15.67
N ASP A 337 8.31 -38.97 14.57
CA ASP A 337 9.50 -39.28 13.77
C ASP A 337 9.92 -38.09 12.86
N PHE A 338 10.99 -37.40 13.26
CA PHE A 338 11.57 -36.28 12.52
C PHE A 338 12.72 -36.68 11.58
N SER A 339 12.97 -37.97 11.37
CA SER A 339 14.14 -38.45 10.60
C SER A 339 14.25 -37.82 9.21
N ASP A 340 13.14 -37.61 8.50
CA ASP A 340 13.12 -37.00 7.17
C ASP A 340 13.32 -35.47 7.23
N VAL A 341 12.78 -34.81 8.26
CA VAL A 341 13.04 -33.38 8.52
C VAL A 341 14.50 -33.12 8.85
N GLU A 342 15.12 -33.98 9.66
CA GLU A 342 16.53 -33.85 10.09
C GLU A 342 17.52 -34.09 8.95
N LYS A 343 17.16 -34.90 7.95
CA LYS A 343 17.97 -35.08 6.73
C LYS A 343 18.10 -33.74 5.98
N LEU A 344 17.05 -32.93 5.96
CA LEU A 344 17.04 -31.63 5.27
C LEU A 344 17.53 -30.50 6.20
N PHE A 345 17.18 -30.57 7.48
CA PHE A 345 17.50 -29.56 8.50
C PHE A 345 18.24 -30.19 9.69
N PRO A 346 19.56 -30.44 9.61
CA PRO A 346 20.31 -31.18 10.63
C PRO A 346 20.34 -30.57 12.04
N LYS A 347 19.99 -29.29 12.18
CA LYS A 347 19.97 -28.56 13.46
C LYS A 347 18.54 -28.26 13.91
N LEU A 348 17.69 -29.27 14.00
CA LEU A 348 16.30 -29.10 14.41
C LEU A 348 16.19 -28.84 15.92
N SER A 349 15.76 -27.63 16.31
CA SER A 349 15.59 -27.27 17.72
C SER A 349 14.30 -27.92 18.30
N ARG A 350 14.27 -28.13 19.65
CA ARG A 350 13.05 -28.60 20.34
C ARG A 350 11.83 -27.70 20.04
N LYS A 351 12.06 -26.39 19.93
CA LYS A 351 11.01 -25.42 19.59
C LYS A 351 10.49 -25.65 18.18
N SER A 352 11.37 -25.86 17.20
CA SER A 352 10.98 -26.15 15.81
C SER A 352 10.18 -27.43 15.67
N ARG A 353 10.54 -28.48 16.40
CA ARG A 353 9.79 -29.75 16.44
C ARG A 353 8.36 -29.53 16.90
N LYS A 354 8.15 -28.74 17.97
CA LYS A 354 6.81 -28.42 18.47
C LYS A 354 5.97 -27.66 17.44
N TYR A 355 6.57 -26.70 16.73
CA TYR A 355 5.83 -25.96 15.70
C TYR A 355 5.41 -26.84 14.53
N ILE A 356 6.30 -27.71 14.05
CA ILE A 356 5.96 -28.65 12.97
C ILE A 356 4.81 -29.57 13.41
N VAL A 357 4.88 -30.15 14.61
CA VAL A 357 3.81 -31.02 15.13
C VAL A 357 2.51 -30.26 15.30
N LYS A 358 2.56 -29.03 15.80
CA LYS A 358 1.39 -28.18 15.97
C LYS A 358 0.66 -27.98 14.63
N GLU A 359 1.38 -27.58 13.57
CA GLU A 359 0.76 -27.40 12.25
C GLU A 359 0.25 -28.75 11.69
N LEU A 360 0.98 -29.84 11.88
CA LEU A 360 0.56 -31.17 11.42
C LEU A 360 -0.72 -31.68 12.11
N LEU A 361 -0.97 -31.27 13.35
CA LEU A 361 -2.18 -31.68 14.08
C LEU A 361 -3.46 -31.07 13.49
N GLU A 362 -3.37 -29.97 12.77
CA GLU A 362 -4.51 -29.34 12.08
C GLU A 362 -4.98 -30.15 10.85
N PHE A 363 -4.14 -31.07 10.34
CA PHE A 363 -4.49 -31.96 9.23
C PHE A 363 -5.07 -33.29 9.71
N PRO A 364 -5.89 -33.97 8.89
CA PRO A 364 -6.35 -35.33 9.15
C PRO A 364 -5.19 -36.29 9.43
N GLU A 365 -5.30 -37.11 10.45
CA GLU A 365 -4.21 -37.98 10.91
C GLU A 365 -3.60 -38.81 9.78
N ILE A 366 -4.44 -39.34 8.89
CA ILE A 366 -4.03 -40.17 7.75
C ILE A 366 -3.19 -39.39 6.71
N GLU A 367 -3.35 -38.08 6.62
CA GLU A 367 -2.68 -37.23 5.65
C GLU A 367 -1.42 -36.53 6.18
N ARG A 368 -1.21 -36.49 7.50
CA ARG A 368 -0.12 -35.71 8.15
C ARG A 368 1.26 -36.06 7.59
N ARG A 369 1.55 -37.36 7.44
CA ARG A 369 2.84 -37.81 6.93
C ARG A 369 3.03 -37.46 5.47
N THR A 370 2.02 -37.68 4.66
CA THR A 370 2.01 -37.37 3.22
C THR A 370 2.15 -35.89 2.95
N LEU A 371 1.50 -35.04 3.74
CA LEU A 371 1.62 -33.59 3.66
C LEU A 371 3.01 -33.10 4.10
N LEU A 372 3.57 -33.68 5.18
CA LEU A 372 4.93 -33.37 5.60
C LEU A 372 5.97 -33.73 4.52
N GLU A 373 5.86 -34.92 3.91
CA GLU A 373 6.74 -35.35 2.82
C GLU A 373 6.66 -34.39 1.63
N LEU A 374 5.45 -33.94 1.27
CA LEU A 374 5.25 -32.97 0.21
C LEU A 374 5.85 -31.59 0.57
N ALA A 375 5.67 -31.10 1.79
CA ALA A 375 6.25 -29.85 2.25
C ALA A 375 7.79 -29.89 2.26
N LEU A 376 8.39 -31.03 2.65
CA LEU A 376 9.84 -31.25 2.57
C LEU A 376 10.35 -31.26 1.11
N LYS A 377 9.58 -31.84 0.19
CA LYS A 377 9.90 -31.80 -1.24
C LYS A 377 9.91 -30.37 -1.77
N ILE A 378 8.94 -29.55 -1.40
CA ILE A 378 8.88 -28.12 -1.74
C ILE A 378 10.09 -27.38 -1.14
N CYS A 379 10.44 -27.64 0.11
CA CYS A 379 11.62 -27.04 0.75
C CYS A 379 12.91 -27.40 -0.01
N LYS A 380 13.05 -28.65 -0.44
CA LYS A 380 14.21 -29.13 -1.19
C LYS A 380 14.29 -28.45 -2.57
N GLN A 381 13.17 -28.37 -3.29
CA GLN A 381 13.09 -27.75 -4.61
C GLN A 381 13.42 -26.24 -4.56
N ASN A 382 12.97 -25.55 -3.52
CA ASN A 382 13.22 -24.12 -3.32
C ASN A 382 14.53 -23.83 -2.59
N SER A 383 15.40 -24.83 -2.40
CA SER A 383 16.68 -24.68 -1.68
C SER A 383 16.55 -24.00 -0.33
N ALA A 384 15.48 -24.32 0.42
CA ALA A 384 15.16 -23.70 1.69
C ALA A 384 16.23 -24.00 2.74
N GLY A 385 16.95 -22.97 3.18
CA GLY A 385 18.05 -23.09 4.16
C GLY A 385 17.59 -23.11 5.62
N SER A 386 16.28 -22.94 5.90
CA SER A 386 15.79 -22.85 7.26
C SER A 386 14.49 -23.64 7.48
N VAL A 387 14.34 -24.20 8.66
CA VAL A 387 13.14 -24.92 9.12
C VAL A 387 11.90 -24.02 9.22
N SER A 388 12.07 -22.71 9.35
CA SER A 388 10.95 -21.76 9.35
C SER A 388 10.18 -21.81 8.04
N TYR A 389 10.85 -22.01 6.91
CA TYR A 389 10.19 -22.15 5.62
C TYR A 389 9.26 -23.36 5.54
N LEU A 390 9.68 -24.50 6.14
CA LEU A 390 8.82 -25.69 6.26
C LEU A 390 7.56 -25.40 7.09
N VAL A 391 7.73 -24.69 8.22
CA VAL A 391 6.60 -24.30 9.08
C VAL A 391 5.67 -23.35 8.34
N ASP A 392 6.21 -22.40 7.59
CA ASP A 392 5.44 -21.43 6.79
C ASP A 392 4.61 -22.13 5.71
N VAL A 393 5.18 -23.13 5.01
CA VAL A 393 4.45 -23.94 4.02
C VAL A 393 3.29 -24.71 4.66
N LEU A 394 3.54 -25.39 5.77
CA LEU A 394 2.49 -26.12 6.50
C LEU A 394 1.40 -25.16 7.01
N HIS A 395 1.80 -24.03 7.56
CA HIS A 395 0.88 -23.02 8.06
C HIS A 395 0.02 -22.38 6.96
N GLU A 396 0.59 -22.13 5.79
CA GLU A 396 -0.14 -21.65 4.60
C GLU A 396 -1.24 -22.65 4.21
N TRP A 397 -0.93 -23.94 4.22
CA TRP A 397 -1.92 -24.99 3.93
C TRP A 397 -3.02 -25.10 4.98
N VAL A 398 -2.71 -24.87 6.26
CA VAL A 398 -3.73 -24.80 7.33
C VAL A 398 -4.68 -23.62 7.07
N ILE A 399 -4.15 -22.45 6.72
CA ILE A 399 -4.95 -21.24 6.42
C ILE A 399 -5.85 -21.45 5.20
N GLU A 400 -5.34 -22.12 4.15
CA GLU A 400 -6.08 -22.41 2.92
C GLU A 400 -7.08 -23.58 3.09
N GLY A 401 -7.16 -24.19 4.29
CA GLY A 401 -8.09 -25.28 4.59
C GLY A 401 -7.76 -26.59 3.86
N VAL A 402 -6.49 -26.80 3.54
CA VAL A 402 -6.00 -28.05 2.90
C VAL A 402 -6.23 -29.24 3.83
N GLN A 403 -6.87 -30.29 3.29
CA GLN A 403 -7.11 -31.55 4.02
C GLN A 403 -6.45 -32.75 3.35
N THR A 404 -6.00 -32.62 2.11
CA THR A 404 -5.42 -33.72 1.33
C THR A 404 -4.20 -33.25 0.54
N ARG A 405 -3.35 -34.22 0.15
CA ARG A 405 -2.20 -33.97 -0.72
C ARG A 405 -2.59 -33.32 -2.05
N ALA A 406 -3.72 -33.70 -2.63
CA ALA A 406 -4.16 -33.13 -3.91
C ALA A 406 -4.50 -31.63 -3.78
N GLN A 407 -5.13 -31.22 -2.66
CA GLN A 407 -5.39 -29.82 -2.37
C GLN A 407 -4.09 -29.04 -2.12
N ALA A 408 -3.14 -29.64 -1.39
CA ALA A 408 -1.83 -29.02 -1.15
C ALA A 408 -1.06 -28.77 -2.45
N LEU A 409 -1.09 -29.69 -3.40
CA LEU A 409 -0.52 -29.50 -4.74
C LEU A 409 -1.22 -28.38 -5.49
N GLY A 410 -2.55 -28.31 -5.46
CA GLY A 410 -3.31 -27.24 -6.11
C GLY A 410 -2.96 -25.85 -5.57
N VAL A 411 -2.79 -25.70 -4.27
CA VAL A 411 -2.34 -24.43 -3.63
C VAL A 411 -0.91 -24.11 -4.04
N HIS A 412 -0.01 -25.10 -4.05
CA HIS A 412 1.37 -24.90 -4.45
C HIS A 412 1.49 -24.47 -5.91
N ASP A 413 0.81 -25.18 -6.84
CA ASP A 413 0.89 -24.91 -8.28
C ASP A 413 0.34 -23.51 -8.64
N GLN A 414 -0.66 -23.02 -7.91
CA GLN A 414 -1.18 -21.66 -8.05
C GLN A 414 -0.19 -20.59 -7.59
N ASN A 415 0.57 -20.87 -6.53
CA ASN A 415 1.44 -19.87 -5.88
C ASN A 415 2.90 -19.94 -6.36
N TYR A 416 3.41 -21.10 -6.74
CA TYR A 416 4.85 -21.35 -6.99
C TYR A 416 5.16 -22.13 -8.27
N GLY A 417 4.15 -22.51 -9.08
CA GLY A 417 4.29 -23.32 -10.28
C GLY A 417 4.36 -24.83 -10.01
N GLU A 418 4.32 -25.64 -11.09
CA GLU A 418 4.29 -27.10 -11.00
C GLU A 418 5.51 -27.70 -10.28
N LEU A 419 5.28 -28.64 -9.37
CA LEU A 419 6.34 -29.43 -8.75
C LEU A 419 7.02 -30.35 -9.78
N LEU A 420 8.33 -30.18 -9.93
CA LEU A 420 9.10 -31.05 -10.81
C LEU A 420 9.04 -32.52 -10.35
N PRO A 421 8.91 -33.51 -11.28
CA PRO A 421 9.00 -34.93 -10.96
C PRO A 421 10.35 -35.29 -10.34
N ASP A 422 10.40 -36.30 -9.46
CA ASP A 422 11.61 -36.70 -8.72
C ASP A 422 12.80 -37.14 -9.59
N HIS A 423 12.62 -37.33 -10.89
CA HIS A 423 13.64 -37.84 -11.83
C HIS A 423 14.16 -36.81 -12.85
N VAL A 424 13.74 -35.52 -12.73
CA VAL A 424 14.34 -34.46 -13.55
C VAL A 424 15.53 -33.90 -12.79
N GLU A 425 16.71 -34.56 -12.93
CA GLU A 425 17.97 -33.86 -12.74
C GLU A 425 17.93 -32.67 -13.72
N ALA A 426 18.01 -31.45 -13.19
CA ALA A 426 18.06 -30.25 -14.03
C ALA A 426 19.18 -30.44 -15.02
N SER A 427 18.85 -30.49 -16.32
CA SER A 427 19.86 -30.66 -17.38
C SER A 427 20.90 -29.55 -17.25
N GLU A 428 22.16 -29.85 -17.53
CA GLU A 428 23.24 -28.84 -17.51
C GLU A 428 22.90 -27.61 -18.37
N GLU A 429 22.07 -27.78 -19.40
CA GLU A 429 21.53 -26.72 -20.25
C GLU A 429 20.59 -25.77 -19.52
N PHE A 430 19.75 -26.26 -18.60
CA PHE A 430 18.86 -25.43 -17.77
C PHE A 430 19.65 -24.63 -16.72
N LEU A 431 20.65 -25.23 -16.11
CA LEU A 431 21.55 -24.55 -15.15
C LEU A 431 22.43 -23.50 -15.86
N SER A 432 22.83 -23.76 -17.12
CA SER A 432 23.56 -22.81 -17.96
C SER A 432 22.68 -21.60 -18.33
N ALA A 433 21.41 -21.81 -18.67
CA ALA A 433 20.48 -20.73 -18.98
C ALA A 433 20.19 -19.82 -17.79
N MET A 434 20.12 -20.37 -16.57
CA MET A 434 19.95 -19.57 -15.36
C MET A 434 21.17 -18.71 -14.98
N ASN A 435 22.39 -19.13 -15.38
CA ASN A 435 23.61 -18.34 -15.12
C ASN A 435 23.79 -17.15 -16.08
N LEU A 436 23.12 -17.14 -17.24
CA LEU A 436 23.15 -16.03 -18.21
C LEU A 436 22.34 -14.78 -17.79
N TRP A 437 21.63 -14.82 -16.66
CA TRP A 437 20.85 -13.69 -16.12
C TRP A 437 21.50 -13.03 -14.88
N LYS A 438 22.79 -13.33 -14.62
CA LYS A 438 23.52 -12.79 -13.46
C LYS A 438 24.61 -11.76 -13.79
N ASP A 439 24.74 -11.37 -15.08
CA ASP A 439 25.63 -10.29 -15.51
C ASP A 439 24.86 -9.03 -15.91
#